data_0aa696703b7dc1900ee092366cdf2852
#
_entry.id   0aa696703b7dc1900ee092366cdf2852
#
_cell.length_a   1.000
_cell.length_b   1.000
_cell.length_c   1.000
_cell.angle_alpha   90.00
_cell.angle_beta   90.00
_cell.angle_gamma   90.00
#
_symmetry.space_group_name_H-M   'P 1'
#
loop_
_entity.id
_entity.type
_entity.pdbx_description
1 polymer ?
#
loop_
_entity_poly.entity_id
_entity_poly.type
_entity_poly.pdbx_seq_one_letter_code
_entity_poly.pdbx_strand_id
1 'polypeptide(L)'
;DMDNGDGLYAALNKGVSGLRLGSLADSERQQCSEDMLASYDMALDRLRVMGAEIIPFENPVPYGDMADDNGMITAVEAFHNHGHFYKNPDLPMDEDVRTRMLLGEHYHAHDYFRVLQQRKETMAAYGDAMRGFDALVMPSSTSTAPALTNVDQAVSPGYFTRPFNFLEMCGLSLPINLASDGMPTSLQIVGKAHDEAMCLRVGAALEQDLPPIGRPDLS
;
A
#
# COMPACT_ATOMS: atom_id res chain seq x y z
N ASP A 1 -17.65 -18.42 -4.66
CA ASP A 1 -17.81 -18.38 -6.13
C ASP A 1 -16.83 -17.33 -6.64
N MET A 2 -15.73 -17.79 -7.23
CA MET A 2 -14.85 -16.89 -7.97
C MET A 2 -15.60 -16.50 -9.24
N ASP A 3 -16.01 -15.22 -9.32
CA ASP A 3 -16.57 -14.63 -10.53
C ASP A 3 -15.58 -14.87 -11.69
N ASN A 4 -16.06 -15.40 -12.81
CA ASN A 4 -15.26 -15.86 -13.95
C ASN A 4 -14.51 -14.73 -14.69
N GLY A 5 -14.11 -13.66 -14.02
CA GLY A 5 -13.39 -12.52 -14.59
C GLY A 5 -14.27 -11.53 -15.37
N ASP A 6 -15.48 -11.91 -15.75
CA ASP A 6 -16.40 -11.04 -16.51
C ASP A 6 -16.79 -9.77 -15.72
N GLY A 7 -16.94 -9.88 -14.39
CA GLY A 7 -17.22 -8.75 -13.51
C GLY A 7 -16.04 -7.77 -13.38
N LEU A 8 -14.81 -8.27 -13.33
CA LEU A 8 -13.60 -7.45 -13.24
C LEU A 8 -13.39 -6.64 -14.53
N TYR A 9 -13.47 -7.31 -15.69
CA TYR A 9 -13.33 -6.62 -16.98
C TYR A 9 -14.46 -5.60 -17.22
N ALA A 10 -15.69 -5.92 -16.83
CA ALA A 10 -16.81 -4.98 -16.93
C ALA A 10 -16.63 -3.73 -16.05
N ALA A 11 -15.84 -3.80 -14.96
CA ALA A 11 -15.57 -2.67 -14.09
C ALA A 11 -14.61 -1.66 -14.72
N LEU A 12 -13.64 -2.07 -15.57
CA LEU A 12 -12.58 -1.24 -16.12
C LEU A 12 -13.08 0.01 -16.86
N ASN A 13 -14.23 -0.07 -17.53
CA ASN A 13 -14.76 1.00 -18.36
C ASN A 13 -15.86 1.84 -17.69
N LYS A 14 -16.13 1.63 -16.39
CA LYS A 14 -17.20 2.35 -15.68
C LYS A 14 -16.83 3.78 -15.28
N GLY A 15 -15.55 4.17 -15.39
CA GLY A 15 -15.06 5.47 -14.94
C GLY A 15 -15.23 5.70 -13.45
N VAL A 16 -14.90 6.90 -12.98
CA VAL A 16 -14.90 7.27 -11.55
C VAL A 16 -15.96 8.27 -11.14
N SER A 17 -16.82 8.70 -12.08
CA SER A 17 -17.85 9.69 -11.79
C SER A 17 -18.79 9.21 -10.67
N GLY A 18 -18.96 10.07 -9.65
CA GLY A 18 -19.79 9.81 -8.50
C GLY A 18 -19.16 8.91 -7.43
N LEU A 19 -17.93 8.39 -7.63
CA LEU A 19 -17.21 7.66 -6.60
C LEU A 19 -16.72 8.60 -5.50
N ARG A 20 -16.77 8.13 -4.27
CA ARG A 20 -16.23 8.81 -3.09
C ARG A 20 -14.88 8.18 -2.72
N LEU A 21 -13.81 8.90 -3.02
CA LEU A 21 -12.44 8.44 -2.83
C LEU A 21 -11.83 9.15 -1.62
N GLY A 22 -11.35 8.37 -0.66
CA GLY A 22 -10.65 8.88 0.52
C GLY A 22 -9.21 9.25 0.18
N SER A 23 -8.81 10.51 0.44
CA SER A 23 -7.44 10.98 0.28
C SER A 23 -6.71 11.01 1.63
N LEU A 24 -5.37 11.14 1.60
CA LEU A 24 -4.57 11.28 2.82
C LEU A 24 -5.03 12.46 3.67
N ALA A 25 -5.13 12.24 4.98
CA ALA A 25 -5.21 13.31 5.97
C ALA A 25 -3.91 14.12 6.00
N ASP A 26 -3.98 15.37 6.47
CA ASP A 26 -2.83 16.28 6.50
C ASP A 26 -1.65 15.74 7.34
N SER A 27 -1.92 15.00 8.41
CA SER A 27 -0.91 14.33 9.22
C SER A 27 -0.08 13.31 8.45
N GLU A 28 -0.72 12.56 7.56
CA GLU A 28 -0.05 11.53 6.75
C GLU A 28 0.70 12.13 5.55
N ARG A 29 0.23 13.25 5.04
CA ARG A 29 0.92 14.00 3.97
C ARG A 29 2.32 14.45 4.37
N GLN A 30 2.54 14.75 5.66
CA GLN A 30 3.85 15.14 6.20
C GLN A 30 4.93 14.05 6.07
N GLN A 31 4.54 12.81 5.83
CA GLN A 31 5.46 11.69 5.61
C GLN A 31 6.03 11.67 4.18
N CYS A 32 5.46 12.43 3.26
CA CYS A 32 5.82 12.40 1.85
C CYS A 32 6.81 13.49 1.46
N SER A 33 7.69 13.19 0.50
CA SER A 33 8.49 14.20 -0.18
C SER A 33 7.63 15.14 -1.02
N GLU A 34 8.14 16.34 -1.33
CA GLU A 34 7.44 17.32 -2.15
C GLU A 34 7.09 16.79 -3.54
N ASP A 35 8.01 16.06 -4.20
CA ASP A 35 7.78 15.44 -5.51
C ASP A 35 6.65 14.41 -5.49
N MET A 36 6.58 13.60 -4.42
CA MET A 36 5.49 12.63 -4.24
C MET A 36 4.16 13.35 -4.04
N LEU A 37 4.12 14.40 -3.23
CA LEU A 37 2.91 15.19 -3.00
C LEU A 37 2.46 15.91 -4.28
N ALA A 38 3.37 16.49 -5.04
CA ALA A 38 3.04 17.15 -6.31
C ALA A 38 2.40 16.18 -7.31
N SER A 39 2.96 14.97 -7.44
CA SER A 39 2.40 13.93 -8.31
C SER A 39 1.06 13.40 -7.79
N TYR A 40 0.94 13.24 -6.48
CA TYR A 40 -0.30 12.82 -5.81
C TYR A 40 -1.42 13.83 -6.00
N ASP A 41 -1.15 15.11 -5.76
CA ASP A 41 -2.14 16.18 -5.93
C ASP A 41 -2.60 16.29 -7.40
N MET A 42 -1.68 16.16 -8.36
CA MET A 42 -2.02 16.08 -9.78
C MET A 42 -2.99 14.91 -10.07
N ALA A 43 -2.74 13.73 -9.49
CA ALA A 43 -3.62 12.58 -9.68
C ALA A 43 -5.00 12.80 -9.03
N LEU A 44 -5.06 13.41 -7.84
CA LEU A 44 -6.34 13.79 -7.21
C LEU A 44 -7.14 14.77 -8.05
N ASP A 45 -6.48 15.77 -8.63
CA ASP A 45 -7.15 16.76 -9.48
C ASP A 45 -7.73 16.11 -10.75
N ARG A 46 -7.01 15.16 -11.36
CA ARG A 46 -7.55 14.39 -12.49
C ARG A 46 -8.78 13.58 -12.10
N LEU A 47 -8.74 12.89 -10.97
CA LEU A 47 -9.88 12.14 -10.45
C LEU A 47 -11.09 13.06 -10.19
N ARG A 48 -10.88 14.29 -9.67
CA ARG A 48 -11.95 15.31 -9.51
C ARG A 48 -12.53 15.75 -10.85
N VAL A 49 -11.68 16.02 -11.84
CA VAL A 49 -12.12 16.40 -13.20
C VAL A 49 -12.95 15.29 -13.84
N MET A 50 -12.62 14.03 -13.59
CA MET A 50 -13.40 12.86 -14.03
C MET A 50 -14.70 12.63 -13.22
N GLY A 51 -14.98 13.48 -12.24
CA GLY A 51 -16.23 13.46 -11.47
C GLY A 51 -16.20 12.65 -10.18
N ALA A 52 -15.04 12.24 -9.67
CA ALA A 52 -14.91 11.65 -8.35
C ALA A 52 -14.98 12.72 -7.26
N GLU A 53 -15.60 12.39 -6.13
CA GLU A 53 -15.57 13.19 -4.90
C GLU A 53 -14.35 12.78 -4.07
N ILE A 54 -13.41 13.69 -3.88
CA ILE A 54 -12.18 13.45 -3.09
C ILE A 54 -12.38 14.03 -1.70
N ILE A 55 -12.35 13.16 -0.69
CA ILE A 55 -12.65 13.51 0.71
C ILE A 55 -11.47 13.07 1.58
N PRO A 56 -10.93 13.93 2.46
CA PRO A 56 -9.92 13.51 3.42
C PRO A 56 -10.42 12.31 4.26
N PHE A 57 -9.59 11.28 4.36
CA PHE A 57 -9.88 10.09 5.15
C PHE A 57 -9.08 10.16 6.47
N GLU A 58 -9.81 10.25 7.58
CA GLU A 58 -9.21 10.23 8.91
C GLU A 58 -8.95 8.77 9.31
N ASN A 59 -7.68 8.44 9.47
CA ASN A 59 -7.26 7.09 9.83
C ASN A 59 -7.72 6.75 11.27
N PRO A 60 -8.49 5.67 11.47
CA PRO A 60 -8.86 5.23 12.82
C PRO A 60 -7.64 4.84 13.67
N VAL A 61 -6.58 4.34 13.03
CA VAL A 61 -5.30 3.98 13.63
C VAL A 61 -4.20 4.50 12.70
N PRO A 62 -3.16 5.17 13.21
CA PRO A 62 -2.04 5.66 12.40
C PRO A 62 -1.37 4.53 11.62
N TYR A 63 -0.92 4.82 10.39
CA TYR A 63 -0.26 3.81 9.55
C TYR A 63 1.03 3.26 10.18
N GLY A 64 1.79 4.11 10.88
CA GLY A 64 3.01 3.69 11.58
C GLY A 64 2.78 2.61 12.62
N ASP A 65 1.71 2.73 13.41
CA ASP A 65 1.39 1.77 14.48
C ASP A 65 1.07 0.37 13.92
N MET A 66 0.43 0.30 12.76
CA MET A 66 0.15 -0.97 12.08
C MET A 66 1.39 -1.60 11.45
N ALA A 67 2.42 -0.82 11.14
CA ALA A 67 3.64 -1.32 10.51
C ALA A 67 4.44 -2.24 11.43
N ASP A 68 4.54 -1.90 12.72
CA ASP A 68 5.25 -2.69 13.73
C ASP A 68 4.52 -4.01 14.02
N ASP A 69 3.21 -3.94 14.21
CA ASP A 69 2.36 -5.12 14.42
C ASP A 69 2.41 -6.07 13.21
N ASN A 70 2.37 -5.54 11.99
CA ASN A 70 2.54 -6.34 10.77
C ASN A 70 3.94 -6.95 10.69
N GLY A 71 4.97 -6.25 11.13
CA GLY A 71 6.34 -6.75 11.23
C GLY A 71 6.46 -7.96 12.15
N MET A 72 5.82 -7.91 13.33
CA MET A 72 5.78 -9.03 14.27
C MET A 72 5.07 -10.26 13.67
N ILE A 73 3.88 -10.08 13.09
CA ILE A 73 3.15 -11.19 12.44
C ILE A 73 4.01 -11.83 11.37
N THR A 74 4.60 -11.00 10.48
CA THR A 74 5.46 -11.48 9.39
C THR A 74 6.64 -12.28 9.91
N ALA A 75 7.35 -11.78 10.93
CA ALA A 75 8.52 -12.46 11.48
C ALA A 75 8.15 -13.80 12.14
N VAL A 76 7.08 -13.85 12.95
CA VAL A 76 6.62 -15.07 13.62
C VAL A 76 6.20 -16.14 12.61
N GLU A 77 5.40 -15.76 11.62
CA GLU A 77 4.89 -16.70 10.61
C GLU A 77 5.99 -17.16 9.65
N ALA A 78 6.88 -16.25 9.22
CA ALA A 78 8.03 -16.59 8.40
C ALA A 78 8.99 -17.55 9.15
N PHE A 79 9.26 -17.26 10.42
CA PHE A 79 10.10 -18.15 11.24
C PHE A 79 9.45 -19.51 11.46
N HIS A 80 8.15 -19.56 11.74
CA HIS A 80 7.42 -20.83 11.88
C HIS A 80 7.53 -21.68 10.60
N ASN A 81 7.34 -21.08 9.44
CA ASN A 81 7.32 -21.81 8.17
C ASN A 81 8.72 -22.13 7.62
N HIS A 82 9.69 -21.23 7.81
CA HIS A 82 10.98 -21.23 7.11
C HIS A 82 12.20 -21.05 8.05
N GLY A 83 12.03 -21.12 9.38
CA GLY A 83 13.10 -20.86 10.34
C GLY A 83 14.36 -21.68 10.12
N HIS A 84 14.23 -22.91 9.64
CA HIS A 84 15.38 -23.78 9.31
C HIS A 84 16.23 -23.22 8.15
N PHE A 85 15.64 -22.50 7.19
CA PHE A 85 16.39 -21.81 6.13
C PHE A 85 17.09 -20.57 6.68
N TYR A 86 16.40 -19.75 7.50
CA TYR A 86 16.98 -18.54 8.08
C TYR A 86 18.14 -18.85 9.05
N LYS A 87 18.11 -20.01 9.72
CA LYS A 87 19.18 -20.46 10.60
C LYS A 87 20.39 -21.03 9.87
N ASN A 88 20.29 -21.32 8.59
CA ASN A 88 21.39 -21.85 7.81
C ASN A 88 22.22 -20.70 7.19
N PRO A 89 23.45 -20.43 7.68
CA PRO A 89 24.27 -19.34 7.18
C PRO A 89 24.83 -19.58 5.77
N ASP A 90 24.84 -20.84 5.31
CA ASP A 90 25.38 -21.20 3.99
C ASP A 90 24.40 -20.94 2.84
N LEU A 91 23.14 -20.66 3.15
CA LEU A 91 22.15 -20.31 2.13
C LEU A 91 22.29 -18.87 1.70
N PRO A 92 22.42 -18.61 0.38
CA PRO A 92 22.50 -17.25 -0.15
C PRO A 92 21.15 -16.55 0.03
N MET A 93 21.08 -15.54 0.89
CA MET A 93 19.95 -14.66 1.08
C MET A 93 20.39 -13.30 1.59
N ASP A 94 19.52 -12.32 1.47
CA ASP A 94 19.75 -11.00 2.04
C ASP A 94 19.80 -11.08 3.57
N GLU A 95 20.91 -10.60 4.16
CA GLU A 95 21.15 -10.71 5.60
C GLU A 95 20.24 -9.82 6.44
N ASP A 96 19.74 -8.71 5.89
CA ASP A 96 18.75 -7.89 6.57
C ASP A 96 17.40 -8.60 6.64
N VAL A 97 17.01 -9.34 5.59
CA VAL A 97 15.84 -10.20 5.60
C VAL A 97 16.01 -11.33 6.61
N ARG A 98 17.17 -12.03 6.56
CA ARG A 98 17.51 -13.10 7.51
C ARG A 98 17.33 -12.65 8.96
N THR A 99 17.98 -11.54 9.31
CA THR A 99 17.94 -10.98 10.66
C THR A 99 16.53 -10.66 11.11
N ARG A 100 15.73 -10.01 10.27
CA ARG A 100 14.34 -9.66 10.60
C ARG A 100 13.46 -10.89 10.80
N MET A 101 13.62 -11.94 9.98
CA MET A 101 12.81 -13.14 10.11
C MET A 101 13.21 -13.98 11.33
N LEU A 102 14.48 -13.97 11.71
CA LEU A 102 14.97 -14.65 12.94
C LEU A 102 14.40 -14.01 14.22
N LEU A 103 13.96 -12.75 14.20
CA LEU A 103 13.26 -12.15 15.35
C LEU A 103 12.01 -12.95 15.74
N GLY A 104 11.39 -13.65 14.79
CA GLY A 104 10.23 -14.51 15.05
C GLY A 104 10.48 -15.62 16.09
N GLU A 105 11.75 -16.05 16.31
CA GLU A 105 12.11 -17.02 17.35
C GLU A 105 11.96 -16.47 18.77
N HIS A 106 12.04 -15.15 18.93
CA HIS A 106 12.11 -14.50 20.24
C HIS A 106 10.77 -13.97 20.73
N TYR A 107 9.75 -13.89 19.85
CA TYR A 107 8.42 -13.46 20.27
C TYR A 107 7.70 -14.57 21.04
N HIS A 108 7.01 -14.18 22.11
CA HIS A 108 6.21 -15.12 22.88
C HIS A 108 4.82 -15.28 22.25
N ALA A 109 4.22 -16.45 22.46
CA ALA A 109 2.89 -16.76 21.92
C ALA A 109 1.82 -15.74 22.35
N HIS A 110 1.89 -15.25 23.61
CA HIS A 110 0.93 -14.25 24.09
C HIS A 110 1.04 -12.90 23.37
N ASP A 111 2.25 -12.49 22.95
CA ASP A 111 2.46 -11.26 22.17
C ASP A 111 1.84 -11.39 20.78
N TYR A 112 2.08 -12.52 20.13
CA TYR A 112 1.50 -12.81 18.82
C TYR A 112 -0.04 -12.83 18.88
N PHE A 113 -0.64 -13.51 19.87
CA PHE A 113 -2.10 -13.52 20.01
C PHE A 113 -2.67 -12.14 20.35
N ARG A 114 -1.97 -11.32 21.12
CA ARG A 114 -2.35 -9.94 21.41
C ARG A 114 -2.40 -9.11 20.11
N VAL A 115 -1.38 -9.22 19.27
CA VAL A 115 -1.34 -8.50 17.99
C VAL A 115 -2.43 -8.99 17.04
N LEU A 116 -2.71 -10.30 16.98
CA LEU A 116 -3.83 -10.82 16.18
C LEU A 116 -5.20 -10.30 16.66
N GLN A 117 -5.38 -10.14 17.97
CA GLN A 117 -6.61 -9.56 18.52
C GLN A 117 -6.72 -8.06 18.17
N GLN A 118 -5.63 -7.31 18.34
CA GLN A 118 -5.56 -5.89 17.96
C GLN A 118 -5.83 -5.70 16.46
N ARG A 119 -5.28 -6.58 15.61
CA ARG A 119 -5.56 -6.59 14.17
C ARG A 119 -7.05 -6.67 13.87
N LYS A 120 -7.78 -7.58 14.52
CA LYS A 120 -9.24 -7.71 14.34
C LYS A 120 -9.99 -6.44 14.72
N GLU A 121 -9.60 -5.80 15.81
CA GLU A 121 -10.20 -4.55 16.28
C GLU A 121 -9.92 -3.40 15.29
N THR A 122 -8.68 -3.31 14.79
CA THR A 122 -8.28 -2.33 13.79
C THR A 122 -9.01 -2.55 12.46
N MET A 123 -9.13 -3.80 12.00
CA MET A 123 -9.89 -4.14 10.79
C MET A 123 -11.36 -3.72 10.91
N ALA A 124 -11.98 -3.92 12.08
CA ALA A 124 -13.36 -3.49 12.33
C ALA A 124 -13.48 -1.96 12.27
N ALA A 125 -12.54 -1.22 12.91
CA ALA A 125 -12.54 0.24 12.90
C ALA A 125 -12.37 0.81 11.48
N TYR A 126 -11.44 0.24 10.68
CA TYR A 126 -11.29 0.61 9.27
C TYR A 126 -12.52 0.25 8.42
N GLY A 127 -13.12 -0.91 8.64
CA GLY A 127 -14.36 -1.30 7.98
C GLY A 127 -15.50 -0.31 8.25
N ASP A 128 -15.59 0.20 9.47
CA ASP A 128 -16.57 1.22 9.85
C ASP A 128 -16.27 2.58 9.20
N ALA A 129 -15.00 3.03 9.24
CA ALA A 129 -14.58 4.28 8.61
C ALA A 129 -14.76 4.27 7.09
N MET A 130 -14.55 3.12 6.44
CA MET A 130 -14.68 2.93 5.00
C MET A 130 -16.14 2.86 4.50
N ARG A 131 -17.16 2.86 5.37
CA ARG A 131 -18.58 2.74 4.93
C ARG A 131 -19.02 3.87 4.01
N GLY A 132 -18.43 5.05 4.15
CA GLY A 132 -18.75 6.21 3.33
C GLY A 132 -17.86 6.38 2.08
N PHE A 133 -16.94 5.44 1.80
CA PHE A 133 -15.97 5.52 0.72
C PHE A 133 -16.04 4.29 -0.18
N ASP A 134 -15.74 4.51 -1.47
CA ASP A 134 -15.61 3.43 -2.45
C ASP A 134 -14.19 2.85 -2.45
N ALA A 135 -13.17 3.70 -2.36
CA ALA A 135 -11.76 3.33 -2.23
C ALA A 135 -10.98 4.43 -1.52
N LEU A 136 -9.75 4.13 -1.07
CA LEU A 136 -8.77 5.13 -0.66
C LEU A 136 -7.73 5.31 -1.76
N VAL A 137 -7.18 6.51 -1.87
CA VAL A 137 -6.10 6.85 -2.82
C VAL A 137 -4.98 7.58 -2.08
N MET A 138 -3.74 7.13 -2.29
CA MET A 138 -2.57 7.65 -1.60
C MET A 138 -1.30 7.38 -2.42
N PRO A 139 -0.15 8.01 -2.13
CA PRO A 139 1.12 7.59 -2.70
C PRO A 139 1.46 6.13 -2.33
N SER A 140 2.13 5.39 -3.21
CA SER A 140 2.57 4.02 -2.88
C SER A 140 3.76 4.00 -1.92
N SER A 141 4.55 5.08 -1.90
CA SER A 141 5.70 5.27 -1.00
C SER A 141 5.81 6.71 -0.58
N THR A 142 6.63 6.99 0.44
CA THR A 142 6.84 8.35 0.96
C THR A 142 7.76 9.20 0.07
N SER A 143 8.61 8.57 -0.72
CA SER A 143 9.57 9.20 -1.63
C SER A 143 9.82 8.34 -2.86
N THR A 144 10.56 8.88 -3.83
CA THR A 144 11.14 8.11 -4.93
C THR A 144 12.19 7.10 -4.43
N ALA A 145 12.58 6.15 -5.28
CA ALA A 145 13.61 5.16 -4.92
C ALA A 145 14.94 5.86 -4.63
N PRO A 146 15.59 5.57 -3.49
CA PRO A 146 16.93 6.09 -3.20
C PRO A 146 17.99 5.42 -4.09
N ALA A 147 19.13 6.09 -4.26
CA ALA A 147 20.29 5.45 -4.87
C ALA A 147 20.70 4.21 -4.04
N LEU A 148 21.17 3.14 -4.70
CA LEU A 148 21.53 1.88 -4.03
C LEU A 148 22.56 2.07 -2.90
N THR A 149 23.46 3.05 -3.04
CA THR A 149 24.47 3.39 -2.01
C THR A 149 23.86 4.04 -0.77
N ASN A 150 22.62 4.51 -0.84
CA ASN A 150 21.93 5.24 0.22
C ASN A 150 20.75 4.43 0.80
N VAL A 151 20.60 3.18 0.40
CA VAL A 151 19.53 2.32 0.92
C VAL A 151 19.82 1.99 2.39
N ASP A 152 18.92 2.40 3.27
CA ASP A 152 18.88 1.97 4.66
C ASP A 152 17.83 0.88 4.82
N GLN A 153 18.28 -0.35 5.01
CA GLN A 153 17.38 -1.51 5.18
C GLN A 153 16.58 -1.48 6.48
N ALA A 154 16.97 -0.65 7.45
CA ALA A 154 16.18 -0.43 8.67
C ALA A 154 14.92 0.40 8.39
N VAL A 155 14.93 1.21 7.33
CA VAL A 155 13.79 2.03 6.92
C VAL A 155 13.02 1.34 5.79
N SER A 156 11.82 0.90 6.08
CA SER A 156 10.97 0.27 5.07
C SER A 156 10.31 1.30 4.16
N PRO A 157 10.39 1.15 2.83
CA PRO A 157 9.63 1.98 1.90
C PRO A 157 8.12 1.74 1.97
N GLY A 158 7.70 0.71 2.70
CA GLY A 158 6.30 0.24 2.76
C GLY A 158 5.39 0.99 3.73
N TYR A 159 5.68 2.25 4.06
CA TYR A 159 4.87 3.03 5.01
C TYR A 159 3.37 3.02 4.65
N PHE A 160 3.02 3.23 3.39
CA PHE A 160 1.64 3.23 2.91
C PHE A 160 1.14 1.86 2.41
N THR A 161 2.00 0.85 2.24
CA THR A 161 1.57 -0.46 1.73
C THR A 161 1.38 -1.50 2.83
N ARG A 162 2.22 -1.48 3.87
CA ARG A 162 2.13 -2.43 5.00
C ARG A 162 0.81 -2.39 5.75
N PRO A 163 0.20 -1.21 6.03
CA PRO A 163 -1.06 -1.14 6.74
C PRO A 163 -2.17 -1.95 6.07
N PHE A 164 -2.24 -1.93 4.74
CA PHE A 164 -3.30 -2.61 4.00
C PHE A 164 -3.08 -4.12 3.90
N ASN A 165 -1.83 -4.60 4.00
CA ASN A 165 -1.56 -6.02 4.24
C ASN A 165 -2.05 -6.43 5.64
N PHE A 166 -1.79 -5.60 6.66
CA PHE A 166 -2.28 -5.84 8.02
C PHE A 166 -3.81 -5.85 8.10
N LEU A 167 -4.49 -5.02 7.28
CA LEU A 167 -5.94 -4.89 7.22
C LEU A 167 -6.63 -5.90 6.28
N GLU A 168 -5.88 -6.74 5.56
CA GLU A 168 -6.42 -7.66 4.53
C GLU A 168 -7.22 -6.95 3.44
N MET A 169 -6.82 -5.74 3.09
CA MET A 169 -7.45 -4.95 2.03
C MET A 169 -6.71 -5.17 0.70
N CYS A 170 -7.44 -5.07 -0.41
CA CYS A 170 -6.81 -5.13 -1.72
C CYS A 170 -6.21 -3.79 -2.12
N GLY A 171 -5.10 -3.83 -2.88
CA GLY A 171 -4.41 -2.63 -3.34
C GLY A 171 -3.89 -2.77 -4.76
N LEU A 172 -3.93 -1.66 -5.49
CA LEU A 172 -3.35 -1.51 -6.83
C LEU A 172 -2.39 -0.34 -6.82
N SER A 173 -1.16 -0.53 -7.30
CA SER A 173 -0.21 0.57 -7.52
C SER A 173 -0.15 0.92 -9.00
N LEU A 174 -0.30 2.20 -9.33
CA LEU A 174 -0.27 2.74 -10.67
C LEU A 174 0.81 3.81 -10.79
N PRO A 175 1.76 3.73 -11.73
CA PRO A 175 2.66 4.83 -12.05
C PRO A 175 1.87 6.04 -12.55
N ILE A 176 2.14 7.24 -12.01
CA ILE A 176 1.35 8.43 -12.32
C ILE A 176 2.18 9.58 -12.91
N ASN A 177 3.47 9.67 -12.61
CA ASN A 177 4.34 10.75 -13.08
C ASN A 177 5.82 10.35 -12.91
N LEU A 178 6.71 11.21 -13.42
CA LEU A 178 8.12 11.23 -13.06
C LEU A 178 8.37 12.40 -12.11
N ALA A 179 9.14 12.16 -11.06
CA ALA A 179 9.64 13.18 -10.15
C ALA A 179 10.71 14.06 -10.80
N SER A 180 11.17 15.09 -10.11
CA SER A 180 12.20 16.03 -10.60
C SER A 180 13.54 15.35 -10.89
N ASP A 181 13.83 14.23 -10.23
CA ASP A 181 15.01 13.37 -10.44
C ASP A 181 14.83 12.34 -11.57
N GLY A 182 13.69 12.33 -12.25
CA GLY A 182 13.36 11.40 -13.32
C GLY A 182 12.87 10.02 -12.85
N MET A 183 12.78 9.79 -11.53
CA MET A 183 12.28 8.54 -10.97
C MET A 183 10.74 8.49 -10.99
N PRO A 184 10.14 7.30 -11.19
CA PRO A 184 8.70 7.18 -11.22
C PRO A 184 8.07 7.42 -9.84
N THR A 185 6.94 8.13 -9.84
CA THR A 185 6.03 8.24 -8.70
C THR A 185 4.79 7.40 -8.96
N SER A 186 4.14 6.94 -7.92
CA SER A 186 2.97 6.05 -8.06
C SER A 186 1.86 6.38 -7.07
N LEU A 187 0.62 6.16 -7.53
CA LEU A 187 -0.58 6.18 -6.71
C LEU A 187 -0.94 4.74 -6.29
N GLN A 188 -1.21 4.55 -5.01
CA GLN A 188 -1.85 3.34 -4.50
C GLN A 188 -3.35 3.59 -4.39
N ILE A 189 -4.13 2.66 -4.91
CA ILE A 189 -5.58 2.61 -4.81
C ILE A 189 -5.90 1.43 -3.90
N VAL A 190 -6.62 1.69 -2.80
CA VAL A 190 -6.95 0.66 -1.81
C VAL A 190 -8.46 0.46 -1.78
N GLY A 191 -8.88 -0.72 -2.15
CA GLY A 191 -10.27 -1.20 -2.06
C GLY A 191 -10.55 -1.89 -0.74
N LYS A 192 -11.83 -2.11 -0.45
CA LYS A 192 -12.24 -2.99 0.65
C LYS A 192 -11.75 -4.42 0.38
N ALA A 193 -11.71 -5.25 1.41
CA ALA A 193 -11.35 -6.67 1.24
C ALA A 193 -12.18 -7.32 0.12
N HIS A 194 -11.52 -8.01 -0.80
CA HIS A 194 -12.14 -8.70 -1.96
C HIS A 194 -12.85 -7.77 -2.97
N ASP A 195 -12.50 -6.48 -3.01
CA ASP A 195 -13.04 -5.51 -3.99
C ASP A 195 -11.96 -5.06 -4.99
N GLU A 196 -11.29 -6.03 -5.61
CA GLU A 196 -10.30 -5.80 -6.68
C GLU A 196 -10.93 -5.05 -7.87
N ALA A 197 -12.22 -5.28 -8.11
CA ALA A 197 -12.96 -4.61 -9.18
C ALA A 197 -12.97 -3.09 -9.02
N MET A 198 -13.10 -2.58 -7.79
CA MET A 198 -13.03 -1.15 -7.51
C MET A 198 -11.62 -0.60 -7.73
N CYS A 199 -10.59 -1.30 -7.25
CA CYS A 199 -9.20 -0.91 -7.48
C CYS A 199 -8.88 -0.80 -8.98
N LEU A 200 -9.27 -1.82 -9.74
CA LEU A 200 -9.07 -1.87 -11.19
C LEU A 200 -9.88 -0.78 -11.91
N ARG A 201 -11.10 -0.51 -11.48
CA ARG A 201 -11.96 0.55 -12.04
C ARG A 201 -11.33 1.94 -11.92
N VAL A 202 -10.86 2.28 -10.71
CA VAL A 202 -10.21 3.58 -10.46
C VAL A 202 -8.87 3.65 -11.19
N GLY A 203 -8.07 2.57 -11.15
CA GLY A 203 -6.78 2.49 -11.83
C GLY A 203 -6.91 2.65 -13.34
N ALA A 204 -7.84 1.93 -13.98
CA ALA A 204 -8.05 2.00 -15.42
C ALA A 204 -8.53 3.40 -15.87
N ALA A 205 -9.42 4.04 -15.11
CA ALA A 205 -9.87 5.38 -15.42
C ALA A 205 -8.72 6.40 -15.38
N LEU A 206 -7.87 6.31 -14.36
CA LEU A 206 -6.72 7.21 -14.22
C LEU A 206 -5.63 6.91 -15.27
N GLU A 207 -5.33 5.64 -15.53
CA GLU A 207 -4.34 5.23 -16.53
C GLU A 207 -4.70 5.70 -17.94
N GLN A 208 -5.98 5.70 -18.31
CA GLN A 208 -6.46 6.20 -19.62
C GLN A 208 -6.33 7.71 -19.75
N ASP A 209 -6.38 8.46 -18.65
CA ASP A 209 -6.29 9.93 -18.65
C ASP A 209 -4.84 10.44 -18.53
N LEU A 210 -3.95 9.64 -17.94
CA LEU A 210 -2.54 9.99 -17.75
C LEU A 210 -1.74 9.84 -19.06
N PRO A 211 -0.76 10.74 -19.31
CA PRO A 211 0.19 10.52 -20.40
C PRO A 211 1.01 9.25 -20.10
N PRO A 212 1.36 8.47 -21.13
CA PRO A 212 2.16 7.28 -20.94
C PRO A 212 3.54 7.66 -20.37
N ILE A 213 3.92 7.02 -19.26
CA ILE A 213 5.28 7.10 -18.73
C ILE A 213 6.16 6.19 -19.58
N GLY A 214 7.24 6.73 -20.14
CA GLY A 214 8.20 5.98 -20.94
C GLY A 214 8.80 4.78 -20.17
N ARG A 215 9.25 3.77 -20.90
CA ARG A 215 10.01 2.68 -20.28
C ARG A 215 11.42 3.17 -19.94
N PRO A 216 12.01 2.71 -18.80
CA PRO A 216 13.39 3.04 -18.49
C PRO A 216 14.33 2.48 -19.57
N ASP A 217 15.38 3.22 -19.88
CA ASP A 217 16.47 2.71 -20.69
C ASP A 217 17.34 1.79 -19.82
N LEU A 218 17.36 0.52 -20.17
CA LEU A 218 18.13 -0.52 -19.47
C LEU A 218 19.39 -0.94 -20.22
N SER A 219 19.79 -0.19 -21.27
CA SER A 219 21.00 -0.47 -22.06
C SER A 219 22.29 -0.04 -21.37
#